data_6f3097cf6b2c3c1345d7a2b4946b4a29
#
_entry.id   6f3097cf6b2c3c1345d7a2b4946b4a29
#
_cell.length_a   1.000
_cell.length_b   1.000
_cell.length_c   1.000
_cell.angle_alpha   90.00
_cell.angle_beta   90.00
_cell.angle_gamma   90.00
#
_symmetry.space_group_name_H-M   'P 1'
#
loop_
_entity.id
_entity.type
_entity.pdbx_description
1 polymer ?
#
loop_
_entity_poly.entity_id
_entity_poly.type
_entity_poly.pdbx_seq_one_letter_code
_entity_poly.pdbx_strand_id
1 'polypeptide(L)'
;MGSLETVTSGGLTVLADVALREEHGIVVAFSERTGGRSRGPYDSLNLAAHVGDDPASVDENRAALFASLGIEPLRERLTTAEQVHGIAVRTVMGATAGLGAFARAGSPPPVPATDGLATIDAATPLMLFFADCVPVVLVSTGPVRGVAVVHAGWRGALGGIAGEGARRLAALTGSETSDLVAYIGPHIGPCHYQVDPALLSQFTDAFGTIVAPQDRLDLGAVVSESLNGVGVPLASQVRAGICTAERTDAFYSYRAEGLTGRHGALACILGGSR
;
A
#
# COMPACT_ATOMS: atom_id res chain seq x y z
N MET A 1 -0.69 3.38 -20.16
CA MET A 1 -0.49 2.22 -19.25
C MET A 1 0.34 2.69 -18.07
N GLY A 2 -0.05 2.38 -16.83
CA GLY A 2 0.73 2.72 -15.65
C GLY A 2 2.12 2.06 -15.66
N SER A 3 3.10 2.71 -15.06
CA SER A 3 4.45 2.16 -14.87
C SER A 3 4.98 2.57 -13.49
N LEU A 4 5.80 1.70 -12.89
CA LEU A 4 6.51 2.05 -11.65
C LEU A 4 7.98 2.32 -11.98
N GLU A 5 8.42 3.51 -11.60
CA GLU A 5 9.79 3.97 -11.81
C GLU A 5 10.43 4.27 -10.45
N THR A 6 11.73 4.07 -10.34
CA THR A 6 12.50 4.47 -9.16
C THR A 6 12.75 5.96 -9.22
N VAL A 7 12.24 6.69 -8.24
CA VAL A 7 12.41 8.15 -8.11
C VAL A 7 13.14 8.45 -6.80
N THR A 8 14.23 9.22 -6.90
CA THR A 8 14.99 9.68 -5.71
C THR A 8 14.86 11.19 -5.57
N SER A 9 14.40 11.65 -4.42
CA SER A 9 14.21 13.07 -4.10
C SER A 9 14.43 13.30 -2.61
N GLY A 10 15.14 14.37 -2.24
CA GLY A 10 15.41 14.69 -0.83
C GLY A 10 16.16 13.61 -0.05
N GLY A 11 16.91 12.74 -0.73
CA GLY A 11 17.62 11.63 -0.10
C GLY A 11 16.76 10.40 0.16
N LEU A 12 15.49 10.40 -0.25
CA LEU A 12 14.57 9.26 -0.19
C LEU A 12 14.34 8.67 -1.56
N THR A 13 14.15 7.35 -1.61
CA THR A 13 13.81 6.61 -2.82
C THR A 13 12.41 6.02 -2.71
N VAL A 14 11.63 6.14 -3.77
CA VAL A 14 10.30 5.55 -3.91
C VAL A 14 10.14 4.90 -5.28
N LEU A 15 9.27 3.91 -5.37
CA LEU A 15 8.70 3.47 -6.65
C LEU A 15 7.41 4.26 -6.87
N ALA A 16 7.31 4.97 -7.97
CA ALA A 16 6.17 5.84 -8.26
C ALA A 16 5.77 5.79 -9.73
N ASP A 17 4.53 6.13 -10.04
CA ASP A 17 4.09 6.38 -11.42
C ASP A 17 4.13 7.90 -11.69
N VAL A 18 5.18 8.33 -12.40
CA VAL A 18 5.40 9.74 -12.72
C VAL A 18 4.39 10.23 -13.74
N ALA A 19 4.11 9.44 -14.78
CA ALA A 19 3.16 9.79 -15.84
C ALA A 19 1.74 9.96 -15.28
N LEU A 20 1.30 9.07 -14.39
CA LEU A 20 -0.01 9.19 -13.72
C LEU A 20 -0.13 10.51 -12.94
N ARG A 21 0.96 10.91 -12.27
CA ARG A 21 0.99 12.19 -11.54
C ARG A 21 0.88 13.40 -12.48
N GLU A 22 1.63 13.39 -13.57
CA GLU A 22 1.67 14.50 -14.53
C GLU A 22 0.34 14.63 -15.30
N GLU A 23 -0.23 13.53 -15.75
CA GLU A 23 -1.42 13.51 -16.59
C GLU A 23 -2.72 13.67 -15.80
N HIS A 24 -2.79 13.05 -14.61
CA HIS A 24 -4.03 12.95 -13.85
C HIS A 24 -3.98 13.61 -12.46
N GLY A 25 -2.82 14.11 -12.02
CA GLY A 25 -2.67 14.68 -10.70
C GLY A 25 -2.90 13.66 -9.59
N ILE A 26 -2.55 12.38 -9.81
CA ILE A 26 -2.65 11.31 -8.84
C ILE A 26 -1.26 10.82 -8.47
N VAL A 27 -0.94 10.84 -7.18
CA VAL A 27 0.31 10.30 -6.64
C VAL A 27 0.07 8.85 -6.25
N VAL A 28 0.93 7.95 -6.74
CA VAL A 28 1.10 6.57 -6.27
C VAL A 28 2.56 6.39 -5.94
N ALA A 29 2.87 5.98 -4.70
CA ALA A 29 4.24 5.78 -4.26
C ALA A 29 4.36 4.62 -3.27
N PHE A 30 5.42 3.82 -3.44
CA PHE A 30 5.88 2.80 -2.49
C PHE A 30 7.27 3.22 -2.01
N SER A 31 7.43 3.52 -0.71
CA SER A 31 8.71 4.00 -0.18
C SER A 31 9.70 2.85 0.01
N GLU A 32 10.98 3.13 -0.17
CA GLU A 32 12.05 2.31 0.39
C GLU A 32 12.25 2.58 1.89
N ARG A 33 13.16 1.80 2.52
CA ARG A 33 13.47 1.93 3.96
C ARG A 33 14.57 2.92 4.29
N THR A 34 15.23 3.48 3.29
CA THR A 34 16.46 4.29 3.45
C THR A 34 16.18 5.79 3.55
N GLY A 35 17.11 6.56 4.16
CA GLY A 35 17.07 8.02 4.20
C GLY A 35 16.30 8.64 5.38
N GLY A 36 15.81 7.82 6.32
CA GLY A 36 15.06 8.30 7.48
C GLY A 36 15.89 8.56 8.75
N ARG A 37 15.18 8.70 9.88
CA ARG A 37 15.74 9.04 11.20
C ARG A 37 15.72 7.90 12.20
N SER A 38 14.90 6.89 11.98
CA SER A 38 14.78 5.74 12.87
C SER A 38 16.10 4.98 13.01
N ARG A 39 16.26 4.25 14.10
CA ARG A 39 17.50 3.56 14.46
C ARG A 39 17.25 2.09 14.78
N GLY A 40 18.34 1.31 14.84
CA GLY A 40 18.31 -0.11 15.23
C GLY A 40 17.47 -0.94 14.26
N PRO A 41 16.52 -1.75 14.74
CA PRO A 41 15.72 -2.61 13.85
C PRO A 41 14.80 -1.82 12.92
N TYR A 42 14.61 -0.52 13.16
CA TYR A 42 13.75 0.38 12.38
C TYR A 42 14.52 1.25 11.37
N ASP A 43 15.84 1.01 11.23
CA ASP A 43 16.74 1.81 10.38
C ASP A 43 16.32 1.72 8.91
N SER A 44 16.01 2.84 8.27
CA SER A 44 15.99 4.20 8.79
C SER A 44 14.64 4.93 8.56
N LEU A 45 13.90 4.67 7.46
CA LEU A 45 12.64 5.33 7.08
C LEU A 45 11.43 4.52 7.56
N ASN A 46 11.38 4.17 8.86
CA ASN A 46 10.19 3.54 9.41
C ASN A 46 9.03 4.54 9.45
N LEU A 47 7.89 4.15 8.87
CA LEU A 47 6.69 4.99 8.77
C LEU A 47 5.56 4.57 9.73
N ALA A 48 5.73 3.45 10.44
CA ALA A 48 4.70 2.88 11.31
C ALA A 48 4.97 3.12 12.79
N ALA A 49 3.99 3.66 13.50
CA ALA A 49 4.10 3.95 14.92
C ALA A 49 3.91 2.71 15.82
N HIS A 50 3.19 1.70 15.33
CA HIS A 50 2.76 0.53 16.13
C HIS A 50 3.83 -0.56 16.31
N VAL A 51 5.02 -0.38 15.75
CA VAL A 51 6.10 -1.38 15.83
C VAL A 51 7.05 -1.18 17.01
N GLY A 52 6.87 -0.10 17.80
CA GLY A 52 7.67 0.18 18.98
C GLY A 52 8.87 1.12 18.74
N ASP A 53 8.90 1.80 17.61
CA ASP A 53 9.86 2.86 17.31
C ASP A 53 9.52 4.17 18.04
N ASP A 54 10.48 5.09 18.08
CA ASP A 54 10.27 6.44 18.62
C ASP A 54 9.26 7.22 17.78
N PRO A 55 8.15 7.70 18.38
CA PRO A 55 7.11 8.42 17.66
C PRO A 55 7.58 9.70 16.96
N ALA A 56 8.59 10.39 17.52
CA ALA A 56 9.15 11.60 16.92
C ALA A 56 9.91 11.26 15.63
N SER A 57 10.70 10.20 15.65
CA SER A 57 11.41 9.69 14.46
C SER A 57 10.43 9.27 13.36
N VAL A 58 9.32 8.61 13.72
CA VAL A 58 8.27 8.24 12.76
C VAL A 58 7.60 9.48 12.15
N ASP A 59 7.32 10.52 12.95
CA ASP A 59 6.73 11.76 12.45
C ASP A 59 7.69 12.52 11.52
N GLU A 60 8.99 12.56 11.83
CA GLU A 60 10.02 13.13 10.96
C GLU A 60 10.15 12.35 9.65
N ASN A 61 10.13 11.02 9.71
CA ASN A 61 10.17 10.16 8.52
C ASN A 61 8.97 10.39 7.60
N ARG A 62 7.77 10.47 8.16
CA ARG A 62 6.56 10.80 7.39
C ARG A 62 6.64 12.19 6.77
N ALA A 63 7.17 13.19 7.51
CA ALA A 63 7.38 14.54 6.99
C ALA A 63 8.38 14.53 5.82
N ALA A 64 9.50 13.82 5.96
CA ALA A 64 10.49 13.67 4.90
C ALA A 64 9.93 12.99 3.64
N LEU A 65 9.11 11.94 3.80
CA LEU A 65 8.42 11.29 2.68
C LEU A 65 7.48 12.27 1.95
N PHE A 66 6.70 13.04 2.69
CA PHE A 66 5.79 14.03 2.10
C PHE A 66 6.56 15.13 1.34
N ALA A 67 7.70 15.58 1.90
CA ALA A 67 8.60 16.53 1.24
C ALA A 67 9.18 15.95 -0.05
N SER A 68 9.68 14.73 -0.02
CA SER A 68 10.23 14.06 -1.21
C SER A 68 9.23 13.89 -2.34
N LEU A 69 7.95 13.73 -1.99
CA LEU A 69 6.83 13.64 -2.94
C LEU A 69 6.26 15.03 -3.33
N GLY A 70 6.74 16.14 -2.73
CA GLY A 70 6.22 17.51 -2.98
C GLY A 70 4.75 17.66 -2.59
N ILE A 71 4.34 17.04 -1.49
CA ILE A 71 2.97 17.10 -0.95
C ILE A 71 2.94 17.47 0.54
N GLU A 72 3.98 18.17 1.06
CA GLU A 72 4.07 18.56 2.48
C GLU A 72 2.80 19.26 3.01
N PRO A 73 2.14 20.16 2.24
CA PRO A 73 0.94 20.83 2.73
C PRO A 73 -0.22 19.87 3.08
N LEU A 74 -0.15 18.64 2.58
CA LEU A 74 -1.19 17.63 2.82
C LEU A 74 -0.91 16.72 4.03
N ARG A 75 0.22 16.95 4.73
CA ARG A 75 0.70 16.08 5.82
C ARG A 75 -0.33 15.88 6.93
N GLU A 76 -1.05 16.93 7.32
CA GLU A 76 -2.06 16.89 8.38
C GLU A 76 -3.34 16.15 7.97
N ARG A 77 -3.56 15.96 6.68
CA ARG A 77 -4.69 15.24 6.11
C ARG A 77 -4.38 13.77 5.81
N LEU A 78 -3.14 13.32 6.06
CA LEU A 78 -2.77 11.92 5.92
C LEU A 78 -3.72 11.05 6.76
N THR A 79 -4.30 10.04 6.12
CA THR A 79 -5.13 9.04 6.80
C THR A 79 -4.46 7.69 6.72
N THR A 80 -4.34 7.04 7.89
CA THR A 80 -3.80 5.68 8.04
C THR A 80 -4.84 4.77 8.70
N ALA A 81 -4.57 3.49 8.79
CA ALA A 81 -5.48 2.52 9.41
C ALA A 81 -4.76 1.62 10.41
N GLU A 82 -5.53 1.14 11.39
CA GLU A 82 -5.15 0.03 12.27
C GLU A 82 -5.33 -1.28 11.49
N GLN A 83 -4.22 -1.75 10.89
CA GLN A 83 -4.21 -2.95 10.06
C GLN A 83 -4.29 -4.21 10.93
N VAL A 84 -5.34 -5.00 10.74
CA VAL A 84 -5.64 -6.21 11.54
C VAL A 84 -5.59 -7.49 10.70
N HIS A 85 -5.10 -7.41 9.46
CA HIS A 85 -5.06 -8.49 8.47
C HIS A 85 -6.47 -9.01 8.09
N GLY A 86 -7.47 -8.13 8.16
CA GLY A 86 -8.87 -8.39 7.82
C GLY A 86 -9.18 -8.09 6.34
N ILE A 87 -10.46 -7.90 6.06
CA ILE A 87 -10.98 -7.59 4.71
C ILE A 87 -11.74 -6.26 4.67
N ALA A 88 -11.73 -5.48 5.75
CA ALA A 88 -12.47 -4.22 5.82
C ALA A 88 -11.79 -3.13 4.98
N VAL A 89 -12.53 -2.55 4.04
CA VAL A 89 -12.14 -1.36 3.27
C VAL A 89 -13.07 -0.22 3.64
N ARG A 90 -12.50 0.89 4.14
CA ARG A 90 -13.26 2.07 4.60
C ARG A 90 -13.11 3.24 3.63
N THR A 91 -14.21 3.95 3.41
CA THR A 91 -14.21 5.21 2.68
C THR A 91 -13.73 6.33 3.61
N VAL A 92 -12.76 7.11 3.14
CA VAL A 92 -12.24 8.31 3.81
C VAL A 92 -12.80 9.52 3.10
N MET A 93 -13.51 10.37 3.83
CA MET A 93 -14.09 11.61 3.31
C MET A 93 -14.02 12.69 4.40
N GLY A 94 -13.80 13.94 4.01
CA GLY A 94 -13.93 15.13 4.86
C GLY A 94 -13.52 14.95 6.33
N ALA A 95 -14.50 14.63 7.17
CA ALA A 95 -14.32 14.51 8.62
C ALA A 95 -13.40 13.35 9.09
N THR A 96 -13.13 12.37 8.24
CA THR A 96 -12.22 11.25 8.57
C THR A 96 -10.81 11.44 8.00
N ALA A 97 -10.56 12.53 7.27
CA ALA A 97 -9.21 12.87 6.83
C ALA A 97 -8.33 13.30 8.02
N GLY A 98 -7.08 12.83 8.04
CA GLY A 98 -6.12 13.15 9.10
C GLY A 98 -6.10 12.15 10.26
N LEU A 99 -6.93 11.10 10.25
CA LEU A 99 -6.86 10.04 11.26
C LEU A 99 -5.55 9.25 11.14
N GLY A 100 -4.78 9.19 12.24
CA GLY A 100 -3.48 8.53 12.26
C GLY A 100 -2.38 9.28 11.51
N ALA A 101 -2.57 10.56 11.20
CA ALA A 101 -1.58 11.39 10.53
C ALA A 101 -0.27 11.48 11.32
N PHE A 102 -0.33 11.58 12.62
CA PHE A 102 0.84 11.70 13.50
C PHE A 102 0.98 10.50 14.43
N ALA A 103 2.23 10.16 14.73
CA ALA A 103 2.58 9.08 15.65
C ALA A 103 2.59 9.49 17.12
N ARG A 104 2.71 10.80 17.40
CA ARG A 104 2.85 11.37 18.76
C ARG A 104 1.56 11.19 19.58
N ALA A 105 1.74 11.05 20.89
CA ALA A 105 0.62 10.92 21.83
C ALA A 105 -0.36 12.10 21.74
N GLY A 106 -1.65 11.80 21.87
CA GLY A 106 -2.73 12.80 21.79
C GLY A 106 -3.19 13.13 20.36
N SER A 107 -2.56 12.56 19.34
CA SER A 107 -3.03 12.69 17.97
C SER A 107 -4.26 11.80 17.72
N PRO A 108 -5.15 12.15 16.76
CA PRO A 108 -6.23 11.29 16.35
C PRO A 108 -5.72 9.89 15.97
N PRO A 109 -6.34 8.81 16.47
CA PRO A 109 -5.92 7.45 16.14
C PRO A 109 -6.15 7.13 14.67
N PRO A 110 -5.49 6.08 14.12
CA PRO A 110 -5.79 5.58 12.79
C PRO A 110 -7.23 5.05 12.69
N VAL A 111 -7.73 4.90 11.46
CA VAL A 111 -9.05 4.30 11.20
C VAL A 111 -9.07 2.87 11.79
N PRO A 112 -9.98 2.55 12.72
CA PRO A 112 -9.91 1.31 13.48
C PRO A 112 -10.23 0.08 12.63
N ALA A 113 -9.59 -1.05 12.95
CA ALA A 113 -9.82 -2.40 12.42
C ALA A 113 -10.03 -2.41 10.89
N THR A 114 -9.08 -1.85 10.15
CA THR A 114 -9.23 -1.56 8.71
C THR A 114 -7.95 -1.91 7.97
N ASP A 115 -8.08 -2.64 6.86
CA ASP A 115 -6.96 -3.05 6.01
C ASP A 115 -7.03 -2.45 4.59
N GLY A 116 -7.99 -1.58 4.32
CA GLY A 116 -8.10 -0.82 3.09
C GLY A 116 -8.76 0.53 3.30
N LEU A 117 -8.23 1.55 2.65
CA LEU A 117 -8.76 2.91 2.64
C LEU A 117 -9.03 3.32 1.20
N ALA A 118 -10.16 3.99 0.95
CA ALA A 118 -10.51 4.50 -0.38
C ALA A 118 -11.07 5.92 -0.28
N THR A 119 -10.76 6.78 -1.25
CA THR A 119 -11.28 8.15 -1.29
C THR A 119 -11.42 8.67 -2.72
N ILE A 120 -12.35 9.61 -2.90
CA ILE A 120 -12.48 10.49 -4.06
C ILE A 120 -12.16 11.94 -3.70
N ASP A 121 -11.87 12.23 -2.43
CA ASP A 121 -11.54 13.58 -1.98
C ASP A 121 -10.11 13.94 -2.37
N ALA A 122 -9.98 15.03 -3.13
CA ALA A 122 -8.69 15.62 -3.40
C ALA A 122 -7.98 16.07 -2.11
N ALA A 123 -6.66 16.13 -2.16
CA ALA A 123 -5.81 16.54 -1.04
C ALA A 123 -6.01 15.69 0.24
N THR A 124 -6.38 14.41 0.09
CA THR A 124 -6.52 13.46 1.20
C THR A 124 -5.61 12.25 0.96
N PRO A 125 -4.34 12.33 1.40
CA PRO A 125 -3.40 11.22 1.26
C PRO A 125 -3.83 10.02 2.10
N LEU A 126 -3.80 8.84 1.50
CA LEU A 126 -3.98 7.55 2.18
C LEU A 126 -2.64 6.85 2.25
N MET A 127 -2.29 6.27 3.40
CA MET A 127 -1.08 5.46 3.54
C MET A 127 -1.31 4.26 4.46
N LEU A 128 -0.83 3.09 4.02
CA LEU A 128 -0.74 1.87 4.82
C LEU A 128 0.72 1.39 4.89
N PHE A 129 1.01 0.48 5.83
CA PHE A 129 2.36 0.10 6.24
C PHE A 129 2.63 -1.37 5.99
N PHE A 130 3.86 -1.70 5.53
CA PHE A 130 4.18 -3.03 5.04
C PHE A 130 5.58 -3.49 5.48
N ALA A 131 5.70 -4.78 5.70
CA ALA A 131 6.91 -5.59 5.74
C ALA A 131 6.46 -7.00 5.38
N ASP A 132 6.58 -7.38 4.11
CA ASP A 132 6.20 -8.62 3.43
C ASP A 132 4.76 -8.71 2.90
N CYS A 133 3.73 -8.21 3.61
CA CYS A 133 2.37 -8.20 3.07
C CYS A 133 2.29 -7.40 1.77
N VAL A 134 1.34 -7.76 0.89
CA VAL A 134 1.22 -7.13 -0.44
C VAL A 134 0.55 -5.77 -0.34
N PRO A 135 1.23 -4.66 -0.73
CA PRO A 135 0.60 -3.37 -0.89
C PRO A 135 -0.10 -3.31 -2.26
N VAL A 136 -1.37 -2.93 -2.25
CA VAL A 136 -2.13 -2.68 -3.48
C VAL A 136 -2.63 -1.25 -3.48
N VAL A 137 -2.31 -0.51 -4.54
CA VAL A 137 -2.91 0.80 -4.80
C VAL A 137 -3.81 0.69 -6.02
N LEU A 138 -5.07 1.10 -5.87
CA LEU A 138 -6.05 1.12 -6.94
C LEU A 138 -6.33 2.57 -7.33
N VAL A 139 -6.48 2.80 -8.62
CA VAL A 139 -6.68 4.14 -9.19
C VAL A 139 -7.81 4.12 -10.21
N SER A 140 -8.69 5.12 -10.13
CA SER A 140 -9.62 5.50 -11.18
C SER A 140 -9.22 6.86 -11.74
N THR A 141 -9.01 6.94 -13.06
CA THR A 141 -8.70 8.18 -13.79
C THR A 141 -9.89 8.71 -14.59
N GLY A 142 -11.08 8.12 -14.39
CA GLY A 142 -12.31 8.53 -15.04
C GLY A 142 -12.80 9.93 -14.64
N PRO A 143 -14.04 10.31 -15.02
CA PRO A 143 -14.61 11.61 -14.70
C PRO A 143 -14.58 11.94 -13.20
N VAL A 144 -14.79 10.94 -12.35
CA VAL A 144 -14.54 11.02 -10.91
C VAL A 144 -13.26 10.25 -10.61
N ARG A 145 -12.20 11.01 -10.28
CA ARG A 145 -10.92 10.40 -9.85
C ARG A 145 -11.06 9.80 -8.48
N GLY A 146 -10.42 8.67 -8.27
CA GLY A 146 -10.42 8.00 -6.98
C GLY A 146 -9.17 7.18 -6.76
N VAL A 147 -8.82 6.97 -5.49
CA VAL A 147 -7.70 6.12 -5.08
C VAL A 147 -8.08 5.23 -3.92
N ALA A 148 -7.49 4.04 -3.87
CA ALA A 148 -7.54 3.19 -2.68
C ALA A 148 -6.17 2.60 -2.40
N VAL A 149 -5.86 2.41 -1.11
CA VAL A 149 -4.67 1.69 -0.63
C VAL A 149 -5.15 0.50 0.18
N VAL A 150 -4.66 -0.69 -0.15
CA VAL A 150 -5.11 -1.95 0.45
C VAL A 150 -3.91 -2.75 0.96
N HIS A 151 -4.04 -3.28 2.16
CA HIS A 151 -3.08 -4.17 2.80
C HIS A 151 -3.54 -5.62 2.68
N ALA A 152 -2.90 -6.39 1.81
CA ALA A 152 -3.20 -7.79 1.62
C ALA A 152 -2.15 -8.68 2.33
N GLY A 153 -2.30 -8.86 3.63
CA GLY A 153 -1.68 -9.96 4.37
C GLY A 153 -2.35 -11.29 3.99
N TRP A 154 -1.78 -12.45 4.36
CA TRP A 154 -2.30 -13.75 3.89
C TRP A 154 -3.79 -13.98 4.20
N ARG A 155 -4.28 -13.55 5.38
CA ARG A 155 -5.71 -13.68 5.73
C ARG A 155 -6.59 -12.79 4.87
N GLY A 156 -6.20 -11.52 4.70
CA GLY A 156 -6.91 -10.57 3.85
C GLY A 156 -6.88 -10.98 2.38
N ALA A 157 -5.74 -11.50 1.89
CA ALA A 157 -5.59 -12.00 0.52
C ALA A 157 -6.49 -13.21 0.26
N LEU A 158 -6.51 -14.20 1.18
CA LEU A 158 -7.41 -15.35 1.09
C LEU A 158 -8.89 -14.91 1.12
N GLY A 159 -9.22 -13.90 1.92
CA GLY A 159 -10.55 -13.31 2.00
C GLY A 159 -10.92 -12.36 0.85
N GLY A 160 -10.03 -12.14 -0.13
CA GLY A 160 -10.29 -11.35 -1.33
C GLY A 160 -10.29 -9.83 -1.11
N ILE A 161 -9.51 -9.31 -0.17
CA ILE A 161 -9.48 -7.87 0.17
C ILE A 161 -9.13 -6.99 -1.03
N ALA A 162 -8.26 -7.46 -1.95
CA ALA A 162 -7.89 -6.69 -3.14
C ALA A 162 -9.11 -6.47 -4.06
N GLY A 163 -9.90 -7.52 -4.28
CA GLY A 163 -11.17 -7.42 -5.01
C GLY A 163 -12.20 -6.54 -4.31
N GLU A 164 -12.27 -6.59 -2.96
CA GLU A 164 -13.16 -5.69 -2.19
C GLU A 164 -12.72 -4.23 -2.33
N GLY A 165 -11.42 -3.95 -2.32
CA GLY A 165 -10.87 -2.63 -2.60
C GLY A 165 -11.29 -2.11 -3.98
N ALA A 166 -11.19 -2.96 -5.01
CA ALA A 166 -11.59 -2.61 -6.38
C ALA A 166 -13.09 -2.30 -6.48
N ARG A 167 -13.95 -3.15 -5.90
CA ARG A 167 -15.41 -2.90 -5.88
C ARG A 167 -15.75 -1.61 -5.13
N ARG A 168 -15.08 -1.37 -4.00
CA ARG A 168 -15.28 -0.16 -3.20
C ARG A 168 -14.93 1.10 -3.98
N LEU A 169 -13.78 1.09 -4.66
CA LEU A 169 -13.34 2.24 -5.45
C LEU A 169 -14.24 2.47 -6.66
N ALA A 170 -14.60 1.42 -7.40
CA ALA A 170 -15.52 1.49 -8.53
C ALA A 170 -16.87 2.07 -8.12
N ALA A 171 -17.44 1.62 -6.99
CA ALA A 171 -18.69 2.16 -6.45
C ALA A 171 -18.59 3.64 -6.06
N LEU A 172 -17.45 4.10 -5.53
CA LEU A 172 -17.23 5.51 -5.15
C LEU A 172 -17.10 6.42 -6.37
N THR A 173 -16.46 5.94 -7.42
CA THR A 173 -16.19 6.73 -8.64
C THR A 173 -17.28 6.61 -9.70
N GLY A 174 -18.21 5.64 -9.54
CA GLY A 174 -19.22 5.32 -10.54
C GLY A 174 -18.63 4.67 -11.80
N SER A 175 -17.42 4.10 -11.71
CA SER A 175 -16.74 3.38 -12.80
C SER A 175 -16.98 1.87 -12.68
N GLU A 176 -16.67 1.14 -13.76
CA GLU A 176 -16.55 -0.32 -13.69
C GLU A 176 -15.18 -0.72 -13.11
N THR A 177 -15.08 -1.91 -12.53
CA THR A 177 -13.79 -2.43 -12.04
C THR A 177 -12.78 -2.63 -13.17
N SER A 178 -13.24 -2.86 -14.39
CA SER A 178 -12.40 -2.97 -15.60
C SER A 178 -11.68 -1.69 -15.99
N ASP A 179 -12.16 -0.53 -15.50
CA ASP A 179 -11.56 0.79 -15.77
C ASP A 179 -10.47 1.17 -14.77
N LEU A 180 -10.29 0.36 -13.73
CA LEU A 180 -9.30 0.61 -12.69
C LEU A 180 -7.90 0.16 -13.12
N VAL A 181 -6.89 0.89 -12.64
CA VAL A 181 -5.49 0.46 -12.66
C VAL A 181 -5.10 0.02 -11.25
N ALA A 182 -4.44 -1.13 -11.15
CA ALA A 182 -3.94 -1.68 -9.90
C ALA A 182 -2.41 -1.68 -9.88
N TYR A 183 -1.80 -1.12 -8.85
CA TYR A 183 -0.37 -1.17 -8.59
C TYR A 183 -0.11 -2.14 -7.44
N ILE A 184 0.65 -3.19 -7.71
CA ILE A 184 1.07 -4.20 -6.73
C ILE A 184 2.52 -3.92 -6.38
N GLY A 185 2.75 -3.37 -5.19
CA GLY A 185 4.07 -2.92 -4.75
C GLY A 185 4.97 -4.05 -4.23
N PRO A 186 6.16 -3.70 -3.69
CA PRO A 186 7.11 -4.65 -3.13
C PRO A 186 6.50 -5.45 -1.98
N HIS A 187 6.68 -6.77 -2.02
CA HIS A 187 6.16 -7.72 -1.03
C HIS A 187 7.01 -8.98 -1.00
N ILE A 188 6.77 -9.88 -0.05
CA ILE A 188 7.49 -11.16 -0.03
C ILE A 188 7.09 -12.01 -1.24
N GLY A 189 8.09 -12.40 -2.03
CA GLY A 189 7.90 -13.28 -3.17
C GLY A 189 7.84 -14.77 -2.78
N PRO A 190 7.40 -15.65 -3.68
CA PRO A 190 7.36 -17.09 -3.43
C PRO A 190 8.73 -17.68 -3.12
N CYS A 191 9.82 -17.06 -3.60
CA CYS A 191 11.20 -17.44 -3.29
C CYS A 191 11.49 -17.54 -1.78
N HIS A 192 10.79 -16.75 -0.94
CA HIS A 192 10.98 -16.69 0.52
C HIS A 192 9.71 -16.96 1.32
N TYR A 193 8.56 -17.22 0.67
CA TYR A 193 7.30 -17.38 1.38
C TYR A 193 6.83 -18.83 1.46
N GLN A 194 7.60 -19.64 2.19
CA GLN A 194 7.16 -20.97 2.59
C GLN A 194 6.12 -20.86 3.72
N VAL A 195 5.02 -21.56 3.57
CA VAL A 195 3.92 -21.64 4.53
C VAL A 195 3.61 -23.10 4.86
N ASP A 196 2.76 -23.32 5.88
CA ASP A 196 2.27 -24.65 6.21
C ASP A 196 1.49 -25.26 5.03
N PRO A 197 1.66 -26.57 4.73
CA PRO A 197 0.97 -27.22 3.61
C PRO A 197 -0.56 -27.12 3.68
N ALA A 198 -1.15 -27.17 4.88
CA ALA A 198 -2.60 -27.02 5.04
C ALA A 198 -3.06 -25.59 4.71
N LEU A 199 -2.25 -24.57 4.97
CA LEU A 199 -2.51 -23.21 4.54
C LEU A 199 -2.35 -23.08 3.02
N LEU A 200 -1.31 -23.68 2.44
CA LEU A 200 -1.09 -23.65 0.99
C LEU A 200 -2.27 -24.28 0.24
N SER A 201 -2.80 -25.40 0.75
CA SER A 201 -3.98 -26.07 0.17
C SER A 201 -5.19 -25.14 0.12
N GLN A 202 -5.46 -24.35 1.17
CA GLN A 202 -6.57 -23.39 1.16
C GLN A 202 -6.45 -22.36 0.02
N PHE A 203 -5.23 -21.91 -0.28
CA PHE A 203 -5.00 -20.99 -1.38
C PHE A 203 -5.14 -21.65 -2.75
N THR A 204 -4.63 -22.88 -2.91
CA THR A 204 -4.78 -23.63 -4.17
C THR A 204 -6.21 -24.02 -4.45
N ASP A 205 -6.99 -24.33 -3.42
CA ASP A 205 -8.43 -24.61 -3.54
C ASP A 205 -9.23 -23.37 -3.98
N ALA A 206 -8.82 -22.19 -3.49
CA ALA A 206 -9.50 -20.93 -3.77
C ALA A 206 -9.09 -20.29 -5.11
N PHE A 207 -7.81 -20.39 -5.50
CA PHE A 207 -7.21 -19.63 -6.60
C PHE A 207 -6.52 -20.50 -7.66
N GLY A 208 -6.49 -21.83 -7.47
CA GLY A 208 -5.77 -22.75 -8.34
C GLY A 208 -4.27 -22.83 -8.06
N THR A 209 -3.58 -23.73 -8.76
CA THR A 209 -2.15 -24.02 -8.52
C THR A 209 -1.21 -22.90 -8.94
N ILE A 210 -1.68 -21.92 -9.70
CA ILE A 210 -0.89 -20.77 -10.16
C ILE A 210 -0.32 -19.95 -8.98
N VAL A 211 -0.99 -19.96 -7.82
CA VAL A 211 -0.57 -19.24 -6.62
C VAL A 211 0.42 -20.02 -5.75
N ALA A 212 0.79 -21.23 -6.13
CA ALA A 212 1.66 -22.12 -5.37
C ALA A 212 2.86 -22.65 -6.17
N PRO A 213 3.67 -21.79 -6.83
CA PRO A 213 4.83 -22.24 -7.57
C PRO A 213 5.82 -22.94 -6.64
N GLN A 214 6.27 -24.15 -7.03
CA GLN A 214 7.27 -24.92 -6.26
C GLN A 214 6.88 -25.14 -4.78
N ASP A 215 5.60 -25.38 -4.50
CA ASP A 215 5.03 -25.57 -3.16
C ASP A 215 5.27 -24.38 -2.20
N ARG A 216 5.33 -23.16 -2.74
CA ARG A 216 5.47 -21.91 -1.99
C ARG A 216 4.34 -20.96 -2.35
N LEU A 217 3.89 -20.18 -1.39
CA LEU A 217 2.78 -19.26 -1.61
C LEU A 217 3.24 -17.99 -2.32
N ASP A 218 2.62 -17.66 -3.45
CA ASP A 218 2.75 -16.39 -4.16
C ASP A 218 1.54 -15.48 -3.83
N LEU A 219 1.69 -14.64 -2.81
CA LEU A 219 0.65 -13.67 -2.44
C LEU A 219 0.37 -12.63 -3.53
N GLY A 220 1.39 -12.29 -4.32
CA GLY A 220 1.21 -11.39 -5.46
C GLY A 220 0.32 -12.01 -6.55
N ALA A 221 0.45 -13.31 -6.80
CA ALA A 221 -0.43 -14.04 -7.70
C ALA A 221 -1.87 -14.12 -7.12
N VAL A 222 -2.03 -14.40 -5.82
CA VAL A 222 -3.34 -14.40 -5.14
C VAL A 222 -4.05 -13.06 -5.31
N VAL A 223 -3.35 -11.95 -5.05
CA VAL A 223 -3.88 -10.59 -5.23
C VAL A 223 -4.28 -10.35 -6.69
N SER A 224 -3.44 -10.76 -7.63
CA SER A 224 -3.70 -10.60 -9.06
C SER A 224 -4.95 -11.37 -9.51
N GLU A 225 -5.09 -12.64 -9.08
CA GLU A 225 -6.28 -13.45 -9.37
C GLU A 225 -7.54 -12.88 -8.69
N SER A 226 -7.43 -12.39 -7.45
CA SER A 226 -8.54 -11.72 -6.76
C SER A 226 -9.02 -10.47 -7.52
N LEU A 227 -8.10 -9.66 -8.05
CA LEU A 227 -8.41 -8.48 -8.87
C LEU A 227 -9.01 -8.88 -10.22
N ASN A 228 -8.43 -9.86 -10.90
CA ASN A 228 -8.93 -10.38 -12.18
C ASN A 228 -10.34 -10.96 -12.03
N GLY A 229 -10.59 -11.70 -10.96
CA GLY A 229 -11.89 -12.30 -10.66
C GLY A 229 -13.03 -11.30 -10.42
N VAL A 230 -12.70 -10.04 -10.11
CA VAL A 230 -13.69 -8.96 -9.99
C VAL A 230 -13.71 -8.02 -11.20
N GLY A 231 -12.96 -8.34 -12.25
CA GLY A 231 -12.99 -7.63 -13.52
C GLY A 231 -11.85 -6.62 -13.74
N VAL A 232 -10.85 -6.48 -12.85
CA VAL A 232 -9.65 -5.67 -13.11
C VAL A 232 -8.71 -6.47 -14.02
N PRO A 233 -8.53 -6.07 -15.31
CA PRO A 233 -7.78 -6.88 -16.27
C PRO A 233 -6.29 -7.03 -15.86
N LEU A 234 -5.69 -8.17 -16.18
CA LEU A 234 -4.26 -8.40 -15.94
C LEU A 234 -3.38 -7.32 -16.59
N ALA A 235 -3.78 -6.83 -17.77
CA ALA A 235 -3.09 -5.75 -18.48
C ALA A 235 -3.13 -4.40 -17.74
N SER A 236 -4.08 -4.22 -16.81
CA SER A 236 -4.20 -3.02 -15.96
C SER A 236 -3.55 -3.21 -14.58
N GLN A 237 -2.82 -4.32 -14.36
CA GLN A 237 -2.13 -4.62 -13.12
C GLN A 237 -0.62 -4.39 -13.29
N VAL A 238 -0.12 -3.33 -12.69
CA VAL A 238 1.30 -2.95 -12.69
C VAL A 238 1.97 -3.57 -11.46
N ARG A 239 2.96 -4.43 -11.68
CA ARG A 239 3.66 -5.14 -10.60
C ARG A 239 5.08 -4.60 -10.42
N ALA A 240 5.49 -4.34 -9.18
CA ALA A 240 6.87 -3.99 -8.86
C ALA A 240 7.84 -5.16 -9.11
N GLY A 241 7.39 -6.40 -8.89
CA GLY A 241 8.22 -7.60 -9.10
C GLY A 241 9.41 -7.72 -8.12
N ILE A 242 9.32 -7.10 -6.95
CA ILE A 242 10.41 -7.04 -5.96
C ILE A 242 10.02 -7.85 -4.73
N CYS A 243 10.89 -8.80 -4.34
CA CYS A 243 10.77 -9.54 -3.09
C CYS A 243 11.43 -8.77 -1.94
N THR A 244 10.65 -8.41 -0.91
CA THR A 244 11.14 -7.66 0.25
C THR A 244 12.19 -8.44 1.04
N ALA A 245 12.06 -9.77 1.15
CA ALA A 245 13.02 -10.61 1.86
C ALA A 245 14.36 -10.80 1.12
N GLU A 246 14.39 -10.57 -0.19
CA GLU A 246 15.64 -10.52 -0.98
C GLU A 246 16.30 -9.14 -0.95
N ARG A 247 15.48 -8.10 -0.81
CA ARG A 247 15.92 -6.71 -0.89
C ARG A 247 15.76 -6.00 0.46
N THR A 248 16.29 -6.62 1.53
CA THR A 248 16.33 -6.01 2.87
C THR A 248 17.22 -4.77 2.94
N ASP A 249 18.05 -4.53 1.94
CA ASP A 249 18.75 -3.26 1.72
C ASP A 249 17.80 -2.11 1.38
N ALA A 250 16.69 -2.38 0.71
CA ALA A 250 15.73 -1.39 0.23
C ALA A 250 14.36 -1.45 0.93
N PHE A 251 13.95 -2.60 1.46
CA PHE A 251 12.64 -2.79 2.06
C PHE A 251 12.73 -3.50 3.40
N TYR A 252 11.77 -3.23 4.29
CA TYR A 252 11.62 -4.00 5.52
C TYR A 252 10.98 -5.35 5.24
N SER A 253 11.51 -6.42 5.87
CA SER A 253 10.96 -7.77 5.79
C SER A 253 10.83 -8.39 7.18
N TYR A 254 9.60 -8.65 7.61
CA TYR A 254 9.34 -9.32 8.88
C TYR A 254 9.82 -10.78 8.84
N ARG A 255 9.71 -11.46 7.69
CA ARG A 255 10.16 -12.83 7.50
C ARG A 255 11.68 -12.96 7.66
N ALA A 256 12.42 -12.00 7.10
CA ALA A 256 13.89 -12.04 7.11
C ALA A 256 14.48 -11.49 8.42
N GLU A 257 13.87 -10.47 9.02
CA GLU A 257 14.45 -9.67 10.10
C GLU A 257 13.75 -9.85 11.45
N GLY A 258 12.49 -10.32 11.47
CA GLY A 258 11.68 -10.39 12.69
C GLY A 258 11.24 -8.99 13.15
N LEU A 259 11.88 -8.45 14.20
CA LEU A 259 11.61 -7.09 14.62
C LEU A 259 12.18 -6.10 13.60
N THR A 260 11.31 -5.35 12.93
CA THR A 260 11.72 -4.44 11.84
C THR A 260 10.71 -3.30 11.66
N GLY A 261 11.09 -2.25 10.93
CA GLY A 261 10.23 -1.14 10.55
C GLY A 261 9.17 -1.53 9.50
N ARG A 262 8.51 -0.49 8.98
CA ARG A 262 7.53 -0.64 7.89
C ARG A 262 7.76 0.43 6.84
N HIS A 263 7.86 0.02 5.59
CA HIS A 263 7.75 0.93 4.45
C HIS A 263 6.27 1.25 4.17
N GLY A 264 6.00 2.29 3.38
CA GLY A 264 4.65 2.79 3.11
C GLY A 264 4.23 2.59 1.66
N ALA A 265 2.94 2.33 1.46
CA ALA A 265 2.26 2.57 0.19
C ALA A 265 1.34 3.78 0.36
N LEU A 266 1.51 4.79 -0.48
CA LEU A 266 0.78 6.06 -0.43
C LEU A 266 0.05 6.30 -1.75
N ALA A 267 -1.19 6.78 -1.64
CA ALA A 267 -1.95 7.30 -2.77
C ALA A 267 -2.62 8.62 -2.40
N CYS A 268 -2.66 9.55 -3.36
CA CYS A 268 -3.30 10.86 -3.17
C CYS A 268 -3.76 11.45 -4.49
N ILE A 269 -4.97 12.02 -4.51
CA ILE A 269 -5.45 12.88 -5.60
C ILE A 269 -5.01 14.31 -5.26
N LEU A 270 -4.20 14.93 -6.10
CA LEU A 270 -3.80 16.32 -5.93
C LEU A 270 -4.99 17.25 -6.23
N GLY A 271 -5.15 18.29 -5.42
CA GLY A 271 -6.09 19.35 -5.75
C GLY A 271 -5.65 20.02 -7.06
N GLY A 272 -6.56 20.18 -8.00
CA GLY A 272 -6.27 20.99 -9.19
C GLY A 272 -6.02 22.44 -8.74
N SER A 273 -4.92 23.04 -9.19
CA SER A 273 -4.84 24.49 -9.24
C SER A 273 -5.99 24.96 -10.15
N ARG A 274 -6.97 25.64 -9.56
CA ARG A 274 -7.97 26.39 -10.35
C ARG A 274 -7.32 27.52 -11.08
#